data_be07e45f79bb63f9d0d209eee418111f
#
_entry.id   be07e45f79bb63f9d0d209eee418111f
#
_cell.length_a   1.000
_cell.length_b   1.000
_cell.length_c   1.000
_cell.angle_alpha   90.00
_cell.angle_beta   90.00
_cell.angle_gamma   90.00
#
_symmetry.space_group_name_H-M   'P 1'
#
loop_
_entity.id
_entity.type
_entity.pdbx_description
1 polymer ?
#
loop_
_entity_poly.entity_id
_entity_poly.type
_entity_poly.pdbx_seq_one_letter_code
_entity_poly.pdbx_strand_id
1 'polypeptide(L)'
;VNLLLFTSAFCEPCTQTRAVLAEVARLVPSATVTEMDVARYSEQAEAEEVRMTPTVIVQDAAGEEVFRAVGVPTLQQVLVAAAKAV
;
A
#
# COMPACT_ATOMS: atom_id res chain seq x y z
N VAL A 1 -11.22 3.00 -3.16
CA VAL A 1 -9.92 2.37 -3.39
C VAL A 1 -9.08 2.47 -2.13
N ASN A 2 -8.66 1.34 -1.60
CA ASN A 2 -7.81 1.31 -0.40
C ASN A 2 -6.37 0.98 -0.79
N LEU A 3 -5.44 1.81 -0.34
CA LEU A 3 -4.02 1.59 -0.49
C LEU A 3 -3.49 1.19 0.88
N LEU A 4 -3.21 -0.09 1.07
CA LEU A 4 -2.65 -0.59 2.33
C LEU A 4 -1.13 -0.58 2.23
N LEU A 5 -0.46 0.04 3.20
CA LEU A 5 0.99 0.09 3.27
C LEU A 5 1.45 -0.57 4.56
N PHE A 6 2.16 -1.68 4.41
CA PHE A 6 2.80 -2.33 5.56
C PHE A 6 4.23 -1.85 5.69
N THR A 7 4.56 -1.35 6.88
CA THR A 7 5.86 -0.74 7.17
C THR A 7 6.51 -1.38 8.39
N SER A 8 7.78 -1.09 8.59
CA SER A 8 8.51 -1.45 9.80
C SER A 8 9.35 -0.26 10.27
N ALA A 9 9.86 -0.33 11.50
CA ALA A 9 10.72 0.71 12.04
C ALA A 9 12.03 0.77 11.26
N PHE A 10 12.60 1.97 11.14
CA PHE A 10 13.89 2.21 10.50
C PHE A 10 13.96 1.72 9.06
N CYS A 11 12.87 1.89 8.33
CA CYS A 11 12.73 1.42 6.96
C CYS A 11 12.77 2.61 6.00
N GLU A 12 13.93 2.84 5.37
CA GLU A 12 14.09 3.92 4.40
C GLU A 12 13.19 3.72 3.16
N PRO A 13 13.11 2.50 2.58
CA PRO A 13 12.18 2.28 1.47
C PRO A 13 10.72 2.52 1.84
N CYS A 14 10.36 2.34 3.11
CA CYS A 14 9.00 2.67 3.57
C CYS A 14 8.72 4.16 3.47
N THR A 15 9.72 4.99 3.78
CA THR A 15 9.61 6.44 3.65
C THR A 15 9.37 6.84 2.19
N GLN A 16 10.11 6.24 1.27
CA GLN A 16 9.92 6.47 -0.16
C GLN A 16 8.52 6.06 -0.61
N THR A 17 8.05 4.92 -0.13
CA THR A 17 6.73 4.41 -0.48
C THR A 17 5.61 5.30 0.05
N ARG A 18 5.77 5.85 1.25
CA ARG A 18 4.80 6.82 1.79
C ARG A 18 4.63 8.01 0.84
N ALA A 19 5.74 8.51 0.31
CA ALA A 19 5.70 9.64 -0.63
C ALA A 19 4.96 9.28 -1.91
N VAL A 20 5.19 8.08 -2.45
CA VAL A 20 4.49 7.60 -3.64
C VAL A 20 2.99 7.52 -3.38
N LEU A 21 2.59 6.91 -2.27
CA LEU A 21 1.15 6.74 -1.96
C LEU A 21 0.47 8.08 -1.66
N ALA A 22 1.17 9.02 -1.04
CA ALA A 22 0.65 10.35 -0.80
C ALA A 22 0.35 11.06 -2.13
N GLU A 23 1.23 10.91 -3.12
CA GLU A 23 1.01 11.47 -4.44
C GLU A 23 -0.17 10.82 -5.15
N VAL A 24 -0.31 9.49 -5.03
CA VAL A 24 -1.47 8.79 -5.59
C VAL A 24 -2.77 9.31 -4.96
N ALA A 25 -2.79 9.47 -3.64
CA ALA A 25 -3.98 9.98 -2.93
C ALA A 25 -4.32 11.40 -3.36
N ARG A 26 -3.31 12.22 -3.68
CA ARG A 26 -3.52 13.57 -4.21
C ARG A 26 -4.18 13.53 -5.59
N LEU A 27 -3.75 12.60 -6.43
CA LEU A 27 -4.21 12.49 -7.82
C LEU A 27 -5.52 11.71 -7.96
N VAL A 28 -5.80 10.81 -7.02
CA VAL A 28 -7.00 9.96 -7.02
C VAL A 28 -7.78 10.21 -5.74
N PRO A 29 -8.74 11.15 -5.75
CA PRO A 29 -9.44 11.54 -4.51
C PRO A 29 -10.19 10.40 -3.81
N SER A 30 -10.58 9.36 -4.53
CA SER A 30 -11.25 8.19 -3.95
C SER A 30 -10.30 7.23 -3.26
N ALA A 31 -8.98 7.43 -3.36
CA ALA A 31 -8.00 6.56 -2.74
C ALA A 31 -7.78 6.94 -1.27
N THR A 32 -7.81 5.93 -0.41
CA THR A 32 -7.53 6.07 1.02
C THR A 32 -6.27 5.30 1.34
N VAL A 33 -5.30 5.94 1.97
CA VAL A 33 -4.05 5.30 2.38
C VAL A 33 -4.15 4.90 3.84
N THR A 34 -3.90 3.62 4.11
CA THR A 34 -3.85 3.09 5.48
C THR A 34 -2.48 2.48 5.69
N GLU A 35 -1.72 3.03 6.64
CA GLU A 35 -0.40 2.52 6.98
C GLU A 35 -0.49 1.62 8.21
N MET A 36 0.16 0.46 8.14
CA MET A 36 0.17 -0.52 9.21
C MET A 36 1.61 -0.93 9.50
N ASP A 37 2.10 -0.62 10.69
CA ASP A 37 3.39 -1.12 11.17
C ASP A 37 3.24 -2.61 11.46
N VAL A 38 4.12 -3.45 10.91
CA VAL A 38 3.98 -4.91 11.01
C VAL A 38 4.15 -5.43 12.43
N ALA A 39 4.84 -4.70 13.29
CA ALA A 39 4.96 -5.11 14.69
C ALA A 39 3.67 -4.81 15.46
N ARG A 40 3.02 -3.70 15.14
CA ARG A 40 1.77 -3.30 15.80
C ARG A 40 0.56 -4.04 15.25
N TYR A 41 0.55 -4.33 13.95
CA TYR A 41 -0.55 -4.99 13.26
C TYR A 41 -0.11 -6.36 12.75
N SER A 42 0.55 -7.13 13.62
CA SER A 42 1.15 -8.41 13.24
C SER A 42 0.13 -9.43 12.74
N GLU A 43 -1.07 -9.45 13.30
CA GLU A 43 -2.10 -10.37 12.86
C GLU A 43 -2.57 -10.06 11.43
N GLN A 44 -2.76 -8.77 11.12
CA GLN A 44 -3.14 -8.33 9.79
C GLN A 44 -2.03 -8.61 8.78
N ALA A 45 -0.78 -8.34 9.17
CA ALA A 45 0.37 -8.60 8.30
C ALA A 45 0.49 -10.09 7.99
N GLU A 46 0.27 -10.95 8.97
CA GLU A 46 0.30 -12.39 8.79
C GLU A 46 -0.85 -12.86 7.91
N ALA A 47 -2.06 -12.35 8.15
CA ALA A 47 -3.23 -12.69 7.33
C ALA A 47 -3.04 -12.32 5.86
N GLU A 48 -2.35 -11.22 5.59
CA GLU A 48 -2.04 -10.76 4.24
C GLU A 48 -0.73 -11.35 3.69
N GLU A 49 -0.11 -12.23 4.43
CA GLU A 49 1.15 -12.89 4.05
C GLU A 49 2.28 -11.90 3.75
N VAL A 50 2.37 -10.83 4.53
CA VAL A 50 3.42 -9.83 4.39
C VAL A 50 4.71 -10.39 4.98
N ARG A 51 5.74 -10.54 4.14
CA ARG A 51 7.04 -11.10 4.54
C ARG A 51 8.15 -10.06 4.57
N MET A 52 7.95 -8.95 3.87
CA MET A 52 8.94 -7.88 3.75
C MET A 52 8.25 -6.53 3.79
N THR A 53 8.98 -5.51 4.19
CA THR A 53 8.49 -4.12 4.16
C THR A 53 9.39 -3.28 3.26
N PRO A 54 8.83 -2.33 2.52
CA PRO A 54 7.39 -2.07 2.44
C PRO A 54 6.66 -3.09 1.57
N THR A 55 5.39 -3.34 1.89
CA THR A 55 4.47 -4.05 1.00
C THR A 55 3.26 -3.17 0.79
N VAL A 56 2.87 -2.99 -0.46
CA VAL A 56 1.69 -2.20 -0.83
C VAL A 56 0.65 -3.14 -1.41
N ILE A 57 -0.58 -3.04 -0.90
CA ILE A 57 -1.72 -3.79 -1.41
C ILE A 57 -2.78 -2.79 -1.83
N VAL A 58 -3.22 -2.85 -3.08
CA VAL A 58 -4.30 -2.02 -3.59
C VAL A 58 -5.56 -2.87 -3.62
N GLN A 59 -6.61 -2.39 -2.96
CA GLN A 59 -7.90 -3.06 -2.88
C GLN A 59 -8.98 -2.21 -3.52
N ASP A 60 -9.95 -2.86 -4.15
CA ASP A 60 -11.14 -2.19 -4.65
C ASP A 60 -12.15 -1.93 -3.51
N ALA A 61 -13.32 -1.37 -3.85
CA ALA A 61 -14.33 -1.02 -2.86
C ALA A 61 -14.90 -2.26 -2.13
N ALA A 62 -14.80 -3.42 -2.74
CA ALA A 62 -15.25 -4.67 -2.12
C ALA A 62 -14.19 -5.29 -1.21
N GLY A 63 -12.98 -4.70 -1.15
CA GLY A 63 -11.87 -5.24 -0.37
C GLY A 63 -11.05 -6.28 -1.10
N GLU A 64 -11.30 -6.48 -2.40
CA GLU A 64 -10.54 -7.43 -3.21
C GLU A 64 -9.19 -6.85 -3.61
N GLU A 65 -8.15 -7.64 -3.44
CA GLU A 65 -6.80 -7.23 -3.84
C GLU A 65 -6.70 -7.22 -5.36
N VAL A 66 -6.32 -6.06 -5.91
CA VAL A 66 -6.14 -5.92 -7.36
C VAL A 66 -4.67 -5.75 -7.75
N PHE A 67 -3.80 -5.47 -6.78
CA PHE A 67 -2.37 -5.28 -7.03
C PHE A 67 -1.60 -5.43 -5.73
N ARG A 68 -0.38 -5.96 -5.83
CA ARG A 68 0.53 -6.07 -4.69
C ARG A 68 1.96 -5.78 -5.17
N ALA A 69 2.67 -4.95 -4.42
CA ALA A 69 4.07 -4.67 -4.66
C ALA A 69 4.86 -4.94 -3.38
N VAL A 70 5.95 -5.66 -3.52
CA VAL A 70 6.93 -5.86 -2.44
C VAL A 70 8.14 -5.00 -2.78
N GLY A 71 8.50 -4.09 -1.87
CA GLY A 71 9.46 -3.04 -2.15
C GLY A 71 8.77 -1.76 -2.62
N VAL A 72 9.54 -0.77 -3.04
CA VAL A 72 9.01 0.53 -3.45
C VAL A 72 8.35 0.42 -4.83
N PRO A 73 7.03 0.64 -4.95
CA PRO A 73 6.39 0.65 -6.26
C PRO A 73 6.66 1.98 -6.96
N THR A 74 6.49 2.00 -8.27
CA THR A 74 6.51 3.26 -9.00
C THR A 74 5.16 3.95 -8.87
N LEU A 75 5.16 5.28 -9.01
CA LEU A 75 3.92 6.05 -9.02
C LEU A 75 2.96 5.51 -10.09
N GLN A 76 3.49 5.24 -11.30
CA GLN A 76 2.68 4.75 -12.40
C GLN A 76 2.03 3.40 -12.10
N GLN A 77 2.76 2.48 -11.49
CA GLN A 77 2.21 1.17 -11.12
C GLN A 77 1.01 1.32 -10.18
N VAL A 78 1.13 2.17 -9.17
CA VAL A 78 0.05 2.36 -8.21
C VAL A 78 -1.12 3.11 -8.84
N LEU A 79 -0.85 4.11 -9.69
CA LEU A 79 -1.92 4.83 -10.40
C LEU A 79 -2.72 3.90 -11.31
N VAL A 80 -2.06 3.03 -12.06
CA VAL A 80 -2.74 2.05 -12.92
C VAL A 80 -3.58 1.09 -12.08
N ALA A 81 -3.04 0.61 -10.97
CA ALA A 81 -3.76 -0.29 -10.08
C ALA A 81 -4.99 0.41 -9.47
N ALA A 82 -4.84 1.65 -9.03
CA ALA A 82 -5.95 2.42 -8.48
C ALA A 82 -7.05 2.65 -9.52
N ALA A 83 -6.67 2.89 -10.77
CA ALA A 83 -7.63 3.06 -11.85
C ALA A 83 -8.44 1.78 -12.10
N LYS A 84 -7.81 0.61 -11.97
CA LYS A 84 -8.49 -0.68 -12.11
C LYS A 84 -9.42 -0.98 -10.95
N ALA A 85 -9.12 -0.42 -9.78
CA ALA A 85 -9.88 -0.67 -8.56
C ALA A 85 -11.13 0.22 -8.43
N VAL A 86 -11.25 1.22 -9.27
CA VAL A 86 -12.40 2.17 -9.24
C VAL A 86 -13.64 1.54 -9.84
#